data_a44948ed469fabfba5cc3f88d9492d2d
#
_entry.id   a44948ed469fabfba5cc3f88d9492d2d
#
_cell.length_a   1.000
_cell.length_b   1.000
_cell.length_c   1.000
_cell.angle_alpha   90.00
_cell.angle_beta   90.00
_cell.angle_gamma   90.00
#
_symmetry.space_group_name_H-M   'P 1'
#
loop_
_entity.id
_entity.type
_entity.pdbx_description
1 polymer ?
#
loop_
_entity_poly.entity_id
_entity_poly.type
_entity_poly.pdbx_seq_one_letter_code
_entity_poly.pdbx_strand_id
1 'polypeptide(L)'
;MKATLFALLYGDYPELHKRLLGSLARYAPRNRIEVRLWLNTVSSETKARVKMLGFQSFDSAENLPKYTVMRRLFHGSPIKTPWIIWFDDDSYIERFDWFRQTEAVLRKHPEVSCLGEPWRHEWFPGQWDFVTGCPWYAGLPPALNGGNPGIIFPIGAYFWLKTEAILRLDWPHEDIAHAHNGGDYFFAEAMRQQNMRFLPFNHGVAINSASRRGRNEVPIGCTVDVREVPRRFETGKSPSTILNRKRRQFP
;
A
#
# COMPACT_ATOMS: atom_id res chain seq x y z
N MET A 1 8.25 -2.00 -20.84
CA MET A 1 8.00 -2.58 -19.51
C MET A 1 6.52 -2.97 -19.39
N LYS A 2 6.20 -4.00 -18.63
CA LYS A 2 4.81 -4.38 -18.25
C LYS A 2 4.66 -4.29 -16.74
N ALA A 3 3.44 -3.98 -16.27
CA ALA A 3 3.13 -3.91 -14.84
C ALA A 3 1.70 -4.42 -14.56
N THR A 4 1.47 -4.92 -13.35
CA THR A 4 0.11 -5.15 -12.82
C THR A 4 -0.21 -4.01 -11.84
N LEU A 5 -1.27 -3.29 -12.13
CA LEU A 5 -1.76 -2.21 -11.29
C LEU A 5 -2.87 -2.76 -10.39
N PHE A 6 -2.67 -2.64 -9.12
CA PHE A 6 -3.69 -2.91 -8.11
C PHE A 6 -4.24 -1.61 -7.56
N ALA A 7 -5.56 -1.53 -7.42
CA ALA A 7 -6.17 -0.41 -6.72
C ALA A 7 -7.22 -0.91 -5.72
N LEU A 8 -7.21 -0.32 -4.53
CA LEU A 8 -8.19 -0.55 -3.48
C LEU A 8 -9.23 0.57 -3.52
N LEU A 9 -10.46 0.22 -3.88
CA LEU A 9 -11.63 1.08 -3.76
C LEU A 9 -12.33 0.74 -2.45
N TYR A 10 -12.48 1.72 -1.58
CA TYR A 10 -12.89 1.51 -0.19
C TYR A 10 -14.11 2.35 0.18
N GLY A 11 -15.14 1.70 0.75
CA GLY A 11 -16.31 2.36 1.28
C GLY A 11 -17.18 3.03 0.22
N ASP A 12 -18.08 3.91 0.65
CA ASP A 12 -19.01 4.63 -0.23
C ASP A 12 -18.50 6.04 -0.54
N TYR A 13 -17.50 6.11 -1.41
CA TYR A 13 -16.88 7.37 -1.87
C TYR A 13 -16.92 7.48 -3.40
N PRO A 14 -18.10 7.62 -4.02
CA PRO A 14 -18.27 7.54 -5.47
C PRO A 14 -17.43 8.56 -6.25
N GLU A 15 -17.22 9.76 -5.73
CA GLU A 15 -16.42 10.78 -6.41
C GLU A 15 -14.90 10.45 -6.41
N LEU A 16 -14.38 9.86 -5.33
CA LEU A 16 -13.00 9.37 -5.33
C LEU A 16 -12.84 8.24 -6.34
N HIS A 17 -13.75 7.26 -6.29
CA HIS A 17 -13.73 6.12 -7.19
C HIS A 17 -13.88 6.55 -8.66
N LYS A 18 -14.78 7.49 -8.95
CA LYS A 18 -14.97 8.06 -10.29
C LYS A 18 -13.68 8.71 -10.81
N ARG A 19 -12.99 9.47 -9.96
CA ARG A 19 -11.75 10.15 -10.30
C ARG A 19 -10.62 9.16 -10.60
N LEU A 20 -10.38 8.21 -9.69
CA LEU A 20 -9.36 7.17 -9.90
C LEU A 20 -9.68 6.34 -11.14
N LEU A 21 -10.88 5.76 -11.24
CA LEU A 21 -11.29 4.92 -12.36
C LEU A 21 -11.23 5.66 -13.70
N GLY A 22 -11.65 6.92 -13.73
CA GLY A 22 -11.56 7.78 -14.90
C GLY A 22 -10.12 8.05 -15.34
N SER A 23 -9.23 8.28 -14.37
CA SER A 23 -7.81 8.48 -14.65
C SER A 23 -7.15 7.20 -15.17
N LEU A 24 -7.45 6.03 -14.58
CA LEU A 24 -6.96 4.74 -15.06
C LEU A 24 -7.45 4.44 -16.48
N ALA A 25 -8.73 4.67 -16.77
CA ALA A 25 -9.29 4.44 -18.09
C ALA A 25 -8.64 5.33 -19.17
N ARG A 26 -8.29 6.57 -18.80
CA ARG A 26 -7.74 7.57 -19.71
C ARG A 26 -6.23 7.43 -19.91
N TYR A 27 -5.48 7.10 -18.87
CA TYR A 27 -4.02 7.27 -18.86
C TYR A 27 -3.24 5.97 -18.66
N ALA A 28 -3.86 4.86 -18.20
CA ALA A 28 -3.19 3.60 -18.08
C ALA A 28 -3.08 2.90 -19.45
N PRO A 29 -1.87 2.64 -19.98
CA PRO A 29 -1.69 1.98 -21.27
C PRO A 29 -2.11 0.51 -21.17
N ARG A 30 -3.31 0.17 -21.65
CA ARG A 30 -3.94 -1.15 -21.50
C ARG A 30 -3.16 -2.33 -22.10
N ASN A 31 -2.31 -2.07 -23.07
CA ASN A 31 -1.43 -3.09 -23.66
C ASN A 31 -0.18 -3.37 -22.80
N ARG A 32 0.06 -2.57 -21.76
CA ARG A 32 1.23 -2.64 -20.88
C ARG A 32 0.90 -2.78 -19.41
N ILE A 33 -0.31 -2.39 -19.00
CA ILE A 33 -0.79 -2.44 -17.61
C ILE A 33 -2.02 -3.32 -17.55
N GLU A 34 -1.92 -4.38 -16.76
CA GLU A 34 -3.06 -5.16 -16.29
C GLU A 34 -3.62 -4.49 -15.05
N VAL A 35 -4.91 -4.10 -15.06
CA VAL A 35 -5.56 -3.44 -13.92
C VAL A 35 -6.41 -4.45 -13.18
N ARG A 36 -6.15 -4.60 -11.87
CA ARG A 36 -6.91 -5.43 -10.94
C ARG A 36 -7.40 -4.58 -9.77
N LEU A 37 -8.70 -4.55 -9.54
CA LEU A 37 -9.33 -3.72 -8.52
C LEU A 37 -9.85 -4.58 -7.37
N TRP A 38 -9.73 -4.08 -6.16
CA TRP A 38 -10.45 -4.63 -5.00
C TRP A 38 -11.56 -3.68 -4.59
N LEU A 39 -12.80 -4.20 -4.57
CA LEU A 39 -14.02 -3.46 -4.24
C LEU A 39 -14.38 -3.78 -2.79
N ASN A 40 -13.95 -2.92 -1.87
CA ASN A 40 -14.07 -3.13 -0.44
C ASN A 40 -15.31 -2.38 0.10
N THR A 41 -16.47 -3.02 0.06
CA THR A 41 -17.79 -2.47 0.46
C THR A 41 -18.18 -1.19 -0.29
N VAL A 42 -17.90 -1.13 -1.58
CA VAL A 42 -18.22 0.03 -2.42
C VAL A 42 -19.69 0.05 -2.85
N SER A 43 -20.16 1.23 -3.28
CA SER A 43 -21.54 1.44 -3.78
C SER A 43 -21.82 0.65 -5.08
N SER A 44 -23.11 0.41 -5.35
CA SER A 44 -23.57 -0.19 -6.61
C SER A 44 -23.19 0.62 -7.85
N GLU A 45 -23.16 1.97 -7.73
CA GLU A 45 -22.69 2.87 -8.78
C GLU A 45 -21.23 2.61 -9.13
N THR A 46 -20.37 2.49 -8.12
CA THR A 46 -18.94 2.17 -8.32
C THR A 46 -18.78 0.81 -9.01
N LYS A 47 -19.52 -0.24 -8.57
CA LYS A 47 -19.49 -1.56 -9.19
C LYS A 47 -19.91 -1.52 -10.67
N ALA A 48 -21.00 -0.82 -10.97
CA ALA A 48 -21.47 -0.62 -12.34
C ALA A 48 -20.41 0.06 -13.22
N ARG A 49 -19.76 1.09 -12.70
CA ARG A 49 -18.68 1.81 -13.39
C ARG A 49 -17.47 0.92 -13.68
N VAL A 50 -17.02 0.13 -12.71
CA VAL A 50 -15.92 -0.84 -12.88
C VAL A 50 -16.24 -1.83 -13.98
N LYS A 51 -17.46 -2.40 -13.97
CA LYS A 51 -17.95 -3.31 -15.01
C LYS A 51 -17.97 -2.66 -16.39
N MET A 52 -18.49 -1.42 -16.49
CA MET A 52 -18.52 -0.66 -17.76
C MET A 52 -17.12 -0.41 -18.33
N LEU A 53 -16.13 -0.16 -17.48
CA LEU A 53 -14.74 0.08 -17.88
C LEU A 53 -13.98 -1.21 -18.24
N GLY A 54 -14.55 -2.38 -17.94
CA GLY A 54 -13.96 -3.69 -18.24
C GLY A 54 -12.70 -4.01 -17.43
N PHE A 55 -12.56 -3.45 -16.23
CA PHE A 55 -11.47 -3.79 -15.34
C PHE A 55 -11.75 -5.10 -14.59
N GLN A 56 -10.73 -5.93 -14.41
CA GLN A 56 -10.80 -7.07 -13.52
C GLN A 56 -11.03 -6.59 -12.09
N SER A 57 -11.98 -7.18 -11.39
CA SER A 57 -12.26 -6.80 -10.00
C SER A 57 -12.59 -7.99 -9.13
N PHE A 58 -12.27 -7.82 -7.85
CA PHE A 58 -12.60 -8.72 -6.75
C PHE A 58 -13.49 -7.93 -5.78
N ASP A 59 -14.53 -8.55 -5.26
CA ASP A 59 -15.50 -7.91 -4.36
C ASP A 59 -15.45 -8.58 -2.99
N SER A 60 -15.54 -7.79 -1.93
CA SER A 60 -15.73 -8.29 -0.57
C SER A 60 -17.00 -7.74 0.03
N ALA A 61 -17.78 -8.63 0.65
CA ALA A 61 -18.97 -8.27 1.42
C ALA A 61 -18.60 -7.57 2.74
N GLU A 62 -17.40 -7.84 3.24
CA GLU A 62 -16.86 -7.29 4.48
C GLU A 62 -15.83 -6.21 4.18
N ASN A 63 -15.78 -5.21 5.06
CA ASN A 63 -14.74 -4.20 5.01
C ASN A 63 -13.43 -4.75 5.57
N LEU A 64 -12.51 -5.08 4.69
CA LEU A 64 -11.22 -5.66 5.05
C LEU A 64 -10.17 -4.57 5.27
N PRO A 65 -9.22 -4.77 6.22
CA PRO A 65 -8.04 -3.92 6.34
C PRO A 65 -7.22 -3.89 5.06
N LYS A 66 -6.60 -2.75 4.75
CA LYS A 66 -5.80 -2.53 3.54
C LYS A 66 -4.77 -3.64 3.30
N TYR A 67 -4.00 -3.99 4.31
CA TYR A 67 -2.94 -4.99 4.15
C TYR A 67 -3.47 -6.42 3.98
N THR A 68 -4.65 -6.72 4.50
CA THR A 68 -5.37 -7.97 4.19
C THR A 68 -5.73 -8.04 2.71
N VAL A 69 -6.27 -6.95 2.17
CA VAL A 69 -6.59 -6.84 0.73
C VAL A 69 -5.32 -6.94 -0.10
N MET A 70 -4.28 -6.21 0.28
CA MET A 70 -3.00 -6.23 -0.42
C MET A 70 -2.41 -7.64 -0.46
N ARG A 71 -2.42 -8.39 0.66
CA ARG A 71 -1.98 -9.79 0.71
C ARG A 71 -2.79 -10.68 -0.24
N ARG A 72 -4.12 -10.55 -0.21
CA ARG A 72 -4.99 -11.32 -1.11
C ARG A 72 -4.72 -11.03 -2.59
N LEU A 73 -4.46 -9.78 -2.94
CA LEU A 73 -4.13 -9.38 -4.31
C LEU A 73 -2.73 -9.84 -4.76
N PHE A 74 -1.76 -9.78 -3.85
CA PHE A 74 -0.37 -10.08 -4.18
C PHE A 74 -0.07 -11.59 -4.19
N HIS A 75 -0.74 -12.36 -3.34
CA HIS A 75 -0.49 -13.79 -3.18
C HIS A 75 -1.65 -14.69 -3.67
N GLY A 76 -2.86 -14.14 -3.83
CA GLY A 76 -4.05 -14.90 -4.22
C GLY A 76 -4.12 -15.27 -5.70
N SER A 77 -3.40 -14.58 -6.56
CA SER A 77 -3.35 -14.85 -8.00
C SER A 77 -1.96 -14.57 -8.57
N PRO A 78 -1.44 -15.39 -9.50
CA PRO A 78 -0.12 -15.18 -10.05
C PRO A 78 0.03 -13.78 -10.69
N ILE A 79 1.11 -13.09 -10.35
CA ILE A 79 1.50 -11.82 -10.96
C ILE A 79 2.59 -12.12 -12.00
N LYS A 80 2.24 -11.97 -13.28
CA LYS A 80 3.13 -12.31 -14.40
C LYS A 80 4.00 -11.15 -14.89
N THR A 81 3.82 -9.96 -14.30
CA THR A 81 4.56 -8.77 -14.70
C THR A 81 5.71 -8.51 -13.74
N PRO A 82 6.82 -7.91 -14.19
CA PRO A 82 7.99 -7.64 -13.33
C PRO A 82 7.75 -6.54 -12.30
N TRP A 83 6.70 -5.75 -12.48
CA TRP A 83 6.38 -4.62 -11.61
C TRP A 83 4.93 -4.65 -11.18
N ILE A 84 4.70 -4.25 -9.94
CA ILE A 84 3.40 -3.92 -9.36
C ILE A 84 3.31 -2.41 -9.20
N ILE A 85 2.10 -1.88 -9.39
CA ILE A 85 1.73 -0.50 -9.10
C ILE A 85 0.57 -0.57 -8.12
N TRP A 86 0.68 0.14 -7.02
CA TRP A 86 -0.40 0.25 -6.03
C TRP A 86 -1.04 1.62 -6.06
N PHE A 87 -2.38 1.65 -5.95
CA PHE A 87 -3.16 2.86 -5.75
C PHE A 87 -4.17 2.67 -4.61
N ASP A 88 -4.23 3.62 -3.69
CA ASP A 88 -5.41 3.84 -2.88
C ASP A 88 -6.42 4.70 -3.66
N ASP A 89 -7.71 4.67 -3.27
CA ASP A 89 -8.80 5.35 -3.97
C ASP A 89 -8.70 6.89 -3.99
N ASP A 90 -7.83 7.45 -3.16
CA ASP A 90 -7.56 8.88 -3.09
C ASP A 90 -6.40 9.37 -3.94
N SER A 91 -5.76 8.44 -4.64
CA SER A 91 -4.71 8.74 -5.61
C SER A 91 -5.24 8.59 -7.03
N TYR A 92 -4.73 9.38 -7.98
CA TYR A 92 -5.15 9.32 -9.38
C TYR A 92 -4.08 9.86 -10.32
N ILE A 93 -4.13 9.45 -11.57
CA ILE A 93 -3.17 9.87 -12.59
C ILE A 93 -3.63 11.21 -13.16
N GLU A 94 -2.73 12.20 -13.21
CA GLU A 94 -2.96 13.53 -13.78
C GLU A 94 -2.32 13.72 -15.15
N ARG A 95 -1.21 12.99 -15.43
CA ARG A 95 -0.43 13.22 -16.64
C ARG A 95 -0.37 11.97 -17.51
N PHE A 96 -0.55 12.15 -18.82
CA PHE A 96 -0.50 11.06 -19.80
C PHE A 96 0.89 10.40 -19.91
N ASP A 97 1.96 11.09 -19.55
CA ASP A 97 3.34 10.62 -19.66
C ASP A 97 3.87 9.94 -18.38
N TRP A 98 3.05 9.82 -17.33
CA TRP A 98 3.43 9.26 -16.03
C TRP A 98 4.13 7.90 -16.12
N PHE A 99 3.56 6.98 -16.91
CA PHE A 99 4.11 5.64 -17.08
C PHE A 99 5.46 5.67 -17.81
N ARG A 100 5.55 6.46 -18.89
CA ARG A 100 6.79 6.58 -19.69
C ARG A 100 7.93 7.19 -18.86
N GLN A 101 7.64 8.21 -18.07
CA GLN A 101 8.64 8.85 -17.21
C GLN A 101 9.10 7.90 -16.10
N THR A 102 8.18 7.18 -15.46
CA THR A 102 8.53 6.16 -14.48
C THR A 102 9.38 5.05 -15.11
N GLU A 103 9.00 4.56 -16.28
CA GLU A 103 9.78 3.57 -17.02
C GLU A 103 11.21 4.06 -17.35
N ALA A 104 11.35 5.32 -17.71
CA ALA A 104 12.67 5.89 -18.00
C ALA A 104 13.57 5.92 -16.75
N VAL A 105 13.01 6.28 -15.59
CA VAL A 105 13.71 6.23 -14.30
C VAL A 105 14.11 4.80 -13.93
N LEU A 106 13.20 3.83 -14.05
CA LEU A 106 13.49 2.43 -13.74
C LEU A 106 14.54 1.80 -14.64
N ARG A 107 14.61 2.21 -15.91
CA ARG A 107 15.69 1.78 -16.83
C ARG A 107 17.04 2.36 -16.43
N LYS A 108 17.07 3.61 -15.96
CA LYS A 108 18.29 4.28 -15.50
C LYS A 108 18.79 3.73 -14.15
N HIS A 109 17.87 3.19 -13.36
CA HIS A 109 18.13 2.69 -12.00
C HIS A 109 17.65 1.23 -11.84
N PRO A 110 18.28 0.27 -12.52
CA PRO A 110 17.86 -1.14 -12.50
C PRO A 110 17.95 -1.79 -11.11
N GLU A 111 18.78 -1.25 -10.22
CA GLU A 111 18.95 -1.68 -8.84
C GLU A 111 17.78 -1.33 -7.94
N VAL A 112 16.89 -0.42 -8.36
CA VAL A 112 15.75 0.02 -7.57
C VAL A 112 14.70 -1.07 -7.48
N SER A 113 14.19 -1.29 -6.28
CA SER A 113 13.11 -2.25 -5.98
C SER A 113 11.76 -1.58 -5.76
N CYS A 114 11.76 -0.30 -5.35
CA CYS A 114 10.53 0.46 -5.09
C CYS A 114 10.68 1.92 -5.48
N LEU A 115 9.62 2.52 -6.06
CA LEU A 115 9.45 3.95 -6.29
C LEU A 115 8.19 4.45 -5.60
N GLY A 116 8.17 5.68 -5.12
CA GLY A 116 6.99 6.33 -4.56
C GLY A 116 7.29 7.73 -4.03
N GLU A 117 6.25 8.41 -3.63
CA GLU A 117 6.36 9.70 -2.92
C GLU A 117 7.00 9.48 -1.54
N PRO A 118 8.09 10.16 -1.20
CA PRO A 118 8.80 9.92 0.04
C PRO A 118 8.12 10.58 1.24
N TRP A 119 7.93 9.79 2.28
CA TRP A 119 7.57 10.29 3.59
C TRP A 119 8.63 9.88 4.61
N ARG A 120 8.61 10.53 5.80
CA ARG A 120 9.47 10.25 6.94
C ARG A 120 8.67 9.70 8.09
N HIS A 121 9.26 8.75 8.81
CA HIS A 121 8.78 8.26 10.07
C HIS A 121 9.96 8.18 11.05
N GLU A 122 9.76 8.65 12.27
CA GLU A 122 10.68 8.45 13.39
C GLU A 122 10.18 7.25 14.20
N TRP A 123 11.12 6.39 14.59
CA TRP A 123 10.77 5.21 15.37
C TRP A 123 10.38 5.59 16.79
N PHE A 124 9.16 5.25 17.19
CA PHE A 124 8.72 5.35 18.58
C PHE A 124 9.23 4.16 19.40
N PRO A 125 9.40 4.34 20.73
CA PRO A 125 9.72 3.23 21.63
C PRO A 125 8.74 2.04 21.43
N GLY A 126 9.30 0.85 21.34
CA GLY A 126 8.54 -0.40 21.10
C GLY A 126 8.23 -0.74 19.63
N GLN A 127 8.29 0.22 18.70
CA GLN A 127 8.17 -0.11 17.27
C GLN A 127 9.41 -0.87 16.77
N TRP A 128 10.58 -0.49 17.27
CA TRP A 128 11.82 -1.18 16.94
C TRP A 128 11.86 -2.62 17.48
N ASP A 129 11.29 -2.86 18.65
CA ASP A 129 11.15 -4.22 19.20
C ASP A 129 10.29 -5.09 18.28
N PHE A 130 9.24 -4.51 17.67
CA PHE A 130 8.47 -5.20 16.64
C PHE A 130 9.32 -5.53 15.41
N VAL A 131 10.11 -4.57 14.91
CA VAL A 131 11.00 -4.75 13.76
C VAL A 131 11.98 -5.89 14.01
N THR A 132 12.62 -5.94 15.18
CA THR A 132 13.59 -7.00 15.53
C THR A 132 12.96 -8.38 15.67
N GLY A 133 11.65 -8.44 15.91
CA GLY A 133 10.88 -9.69 15.96
C GLY A 133 10.34 -10.18 14.62
N CYS A 134 10.50 -9.40 13.54
CA CYS A 134 9.99 -9.76 12.22
C CYS A 134 10.88 -10.77 11.49
N PRO A 135 10.32 -11.69 10.69
CA PRO A 135 11.10 -12.70 9.97
C PRO A 135 12.03 -12.11 8.89
N TRP A 136 11.78 -10.90 8.44
CA TRP A 136 12.61 -10.19 7.47
C TRP A 136 13.75 -9.37 8.12
N TYR A 137 13.83 -9.31 9.45
CA TYR A 137 14.90 -8.60 10.14
C TYR A 137 16.27 -9.26 9.91
N ALA A 138 17.25 -8.50 9.44
CA ALA A 138 18.59 -8.98 9.10
C ALA A 138 19.69 -8.42 10.01
N GLY A 139 19.33 -7.82 11.15
CA GLY A 139 20.29 -7.32 12.13
C GLY A 139 20.81 -5.89 11.88
N LEU A 140 20.30 -5.18 10.85
CA LEU A 140 20.71 -3.79 10.63
C LEU A 140 20.09 -2.89 11.70
N PRO A 141 20.90 -1.98 12.32
CA PRO A 141 20.37 -1.01 13.28
C PRO A 141 19.41 -0.02 12.61
N PRO A 142 18.62 0.75 13.38
CA PRO A 142 17.78 1.81 12.83
C PRO A 142 18.60 2.77 11.96
N ALA A 143 18.06 3.16 10.81
CA ALA A 143 18.66 4.24 10.03
C ALA A 143 18.51 5.56 10.78
N LEU A 144 19.46 6.49 10.58
CA LEU A 144 19.41 7.82 11.17
C LEU A 144 18.94 8.84 10.12
N ASN A 145 17.89 9.58 10.44
CA ASN A 145 17.38 10.68 9.64
C ASN A 145 17.50 11.98 10.44
N GLY A 146 18.45 12.84 10.05
CA GLY A 146 18.71 14.07 10.81
C GLY A 146 19.17 13.85 12.25
N GLY A 147 19.84 12.71 12.51
CA GLY A 147 20.32 12.35 13.85
C GLY A 147 19.35 11.49 14.68
N ASN A 148 18.10 11.40 14.29
CA ASN A 148 17.08 10.58 14.96
C ASN A 148 16.91 9.22 14.29
N PRO A 149 16.66 8.13 15.04
CA PRO A 149 16.26 6.85 14.49
C PRO A 149 14.97 6.99 13.68
N GLY A 150 15.00 6.59 12.41
CA GLY A 150 13.83 6.74 11.56
C GLY A 150 14.04 6.16 10.17
N ILE A 151 13.00 6.23 9.33
CA ILE A 151 13.03 5.71 7.96
C ILE A 151 12.35 6.66 6.98
N ILE A 152 12.87 6.70 5.76
CA ILE A 152 12.20 7.29 4.59
C ILE A 152 11.49 6.16 3.87
N PHE A 153 10.20 6.34 3.56
CA PHE A 153 9.34 5.30 3.01
C PHE A 153 8.44 5.85 1.91
N PRO A 154 7.98 5.02 0.96
CA PRO A 154 6.95 5.42 0.01
C PRO A 154 5.62 5.55 0.72
N ILE A 155 4.91 6.67 0.50
CA ILE A 155 3.54 6.78 1.02
C ILE A 155 2.67 5.65 0.47
N GLY A 156 1.90 5.01 1.33
CA GLY A 156 1.09 3.85 0.98
C GLY A 156 -0.02 4.08 -0.02
N ALA A 157 -0.32 5.33 -0.33
CA ALA A 157 -1.37 5.68 -1.28
C ALA A 157 -0.98 5.44 -2.75
N TYR A 158 0.31 5.45 -3.07
CA TYR A 158 0.85 5.18 -4.39
C TYR A 158 2.31 4.76 -4.35
N PHE A 159 2.64 3.64 -4.97
CA PHE A 159 4.02 3.19 -5.16
C PHE A 159 4.14 2.18 -6.31
N TRP A 160 5.38 2.02 -6.80
CA TRP A 160 5.80 0.94 -7.68
C TRP A 160 6.70 -0.01 -6.91
N LEU A 161 6.55 -1.30 -7.16
CA LEU A 161 7.32 -2.34 -6.48
C LEU A 161 7.69 -3.45 -7.47
N LYS A 162 8.92 -3.92 -7.43
CA LYS A 162 9.31 -5.15 -8.14
C LYS A 162 8.51 -6.33 -7.60
N THR A 163 7.93 -7.12 -8.48
CA THR A 163 7.15 -8.31 -8.10
C THR A 163 7.99 -9.30 -7.29
N GLU A 164 9.26 -9.49 -7.64
CA GLU A 164 10.18 -10.34 -6.89
C GLU A 164 10.39 -9.90 -5.43
N ALA A 165 10.30 -8.58 -5.15
CA ALA A 165 10.43 -8.06 -3.79
C ALA A 165 9.30 -8.52 -2.88
N ILE A 166 8.07 -8.62 -3.41
CA ILE A 166 6.91 -9.11 -2.66
C ILE A 166 7.13 -10.56 -2.23
N LEU A 167 7.55 -11.40 -3.17
CA LEU A 167 7.79 -12.82 -2.89
C LEU A 167 8.94 -13.01 -1.90
N ARG A 168 10.04 -12.25 -2.09
CA ARG A 168 11.20 -12.33 -1.21
C ARG A 168 10.91 -11.85 0.23
N LEU A 169 10.04 -10.85 0.39
CA LEU A 169 9.66 -10.30 1.70
C LEU A 169 8.42 -10.99 2.29
N ASP A 170 7.74 -11.86 1.55
CA ASP A 170 6.40 -12.35 1.89
C ASP A 170 5.44 -11.19 2.31
N TRP A 171 5.50 -10.09 1.53
CA TRP A 171 4.79 -8.86 1.88
C TRP A 171 3.37 -8.80 1.32
N PRO A 172 2.38 -8.28 2.07
CA PRO A 172 2.39 -8.04 3.53
C PRO A 172 2.39 -9.35 4.30
N HIS A 173 3.27 -9.48 5.30
CA HIS A 173 3.27 -10.63 6.17
C HIS A 173 1.91 -10.78 6.88
N GLU A 174 1.48 -12.00 7.20
CA GLU A 174 0.16 -12.26 7.80
C GLU A 174 -0.07 -11.48 9.09
N ASP A 175 0.95 -11.37 9.94
CA ASP A 175 0.86 -10.64 11.20
C ASP A 175 0.63 -9.13 10.99
N ILE A 176 1.09 -8.56 9.86
CA ILE A 176 0.90 -7.14 9.50
C ILE A 176 -0.43 -6.94 8.77
N ALA A 177 -0.95 -7.97 8.09
CA ALA A 177 -2.16 -7.88 7.29
C ALA A 177 -3.38 -7.37 8.07
N HIS A 178 -3.39 -7.51 9.37
CA HIS A 178 -4.45 -7.03 10.25
C HIS A 178 -4.21 -5.61 10.81
N ALA A 179 -3.08 -4.95 10.47
CA ALA A 179 -2.81 -3.59 10.89
C ALA A 179 -3.46 -2.57 9.93
N HIS A 180 -4.07 -1.54 10.47
CA HIS A 180 -4.65 -0.46 9.66
C HIS A 180 -3.64 0.62 9.28
N ASN A 181 -2.66 0.88 10.14
CA ASN A 181 -1.67 1.92 9.95
C ASN A 181 -0.25 1.39 10.17
N GLY A 182 0.72 2.08 9.61
CA GLY A 182 2.12 1.81 9.85
C GLY A 182 2.75 0.76 8.95
N GLY A 183 1.97 0.07 8.13
CA GLY A 183 2.52 -0.91 7.21
C GLY A 183 3.52 -0.33 6.23
N ASP A 184 3.35 0.92 5.82
CA ASP A 184 4.20 1.57 4.82
C ASP A 184 5.65 1.75 5.31
N TYR A 185 5.85 2.20 6.55
CA TYR A 185 7.20 2.34 7.10
C TYR A 185 7.81 1.00 7.52
N PHE A 186 7.00 0.04 7.98
CA PHE A 186 7.48 -1.33 8.17
C PHE A 186 7.87 -2.01 6.86
N PHE A 187 7.14 -1.75 5.78
CA PHE A 187 7.50 -2.19 4.44
C PHE A 187 8.86 -1.65 4.00
N ALA A 188 9.07 -0.34 4.15
CA ALA A 188 10.35 0.28 3.80
C ALA A 188 11.49 -0.28 4.66
N GLU A 189 11.25 -0.54 5.94
CA GLU A 189 12.25 -1.16 6.80
C GLU A 189 12.54 -2.60 6.39
N ALA A 190 11.53 -3.39 6.05
CA ALA A 190 11.73 -4.74 5.52
C ALA A 190 12.60 -4.74 4.25
N MET A 191 12.34 -3.79 3.33
CA MET A 191 13.17 -3.61 2.14
C MET A 191 14.61 -3.25 2.51
N ARG A 192 14.82 -2.30 3.43
CA ARG A 192 16.14 -1.88 3.88
C ARG A 192 16.94 -3.02 4.51
N GLN A 193 16.30 -3.80 5.39
CA GLN A 193 16.89 -4.96 6.02
C GLN A 193 17.33 -6.01 5.00
N GLN A 194 16.63 -6.13 3.88
CA GLN A 194 16.94 -7.07 2.80
C GLN A 194 17.76 -6.44 1.66
N ASN A 195 18.41 -5.28 1.90
CA ASN A 195 19.22 -4.56 0.94
C ASN A 195 18.48 -4.24 -0.38
N MET A 196 17.20 -3.95 -0.29
CA MET A 196 16.38 -3.50 -1.42
C MET A 196 16.31 -1.98 -1.44
N ARG A 197 16.46 -1.40 -2.61
CA ARG A 197 16.55 0.05 -2.76
C ARG A 197 15.19 0.68 -3.02
N PHE A 198 14.80 1.64 -2.19
CA PHE A 198 13.76 2.62 -2.46
C PHE A 198 14.37 3.86 -3.12
N LEU A 199 13.75 4.35 -4.20
CA LEU A 199 14.08 5.61 -4.84
C LEU A 199 12.87 6.55 -4.77
N PRO A 200 12.98 7.71 -4.09
CA PRO A 200 11.96 8.74 -4.11
C PRO A 200 11.67 9.22 -5.52
N PHE A 201 10.46 8.93 -6.01
CA PHE A 201 10.03 9.39 -7.33
C PHE A 201 8.52 9.31 -7.46
N ASN A 202 7.92 10.43 -7.87
CA ASN A 202 6.54 10.50 -8.33
C ASN A 202 6.47 11.47 -9.53
N HIS A 203 5.85 11.04 -10.60
CA HIS A 203 5.59 11.89 -11.76
C HIS A 203 4.17 11.69 -12.26
N GLY A 204 3.38 12.76 -12.16
CA GLY A 204 2.05 12.80 -12.74
C GLY A 204 0.99 11.93 -12.05
N VAL A 205 1.20 11.58 -10.79
CA VAL A 205 0.20 10.98 -9.92
C VAL A 205 -0.05 11.91 -8.74
N ALA A 206 -1.28 12.35 -8.60
CA ALA A 206 -1.73 13.10 -7.44
C ALA A 206 -2.07 12.15 -6.30
N ILE A 207 -1.57 12.49 -5.12
CA ILE A 207 -1.88 11.82 -3.86
C ILE A 207 -2.64 12.85 -3.02
N ASN A 208 -3.94 12.68 -2.91
CA ASN A 208 -4.79 13.69 -2.31
C ASN A 208 -5.21 13.30 -0.89
N SER A 209 -4.38 13.63 0.07
CA SER A 209 -4.65 13.34 1.47
C SER A 209 -5.64 14.27 2.15
N ALA A 210 -5.80 15.52 1.66
CA ALA A 210 -6.45 16.57 2.44
C ALA A 210 -7.97 16.67 2.29
N SER A 211 -8.53 16.26 1.15
CA SER A 211 -9.95 16.48 0.81
C SER A 211 -10.73 15.20 0.49
N ARG A 212 -10.15 14.07 0.77
CA ARG A 212 -10.65 12.78 0.29
C ARG A 212 -11.82 12.22 1.06
N ARG A 213 -11.79 12.40 2.38
CA ARG A 213 -12.83 11.92 3.30
C ARG A 213 -13.02 12.98 4.36
N GLY A 214 -14.25 13.26 4.74
CA GLY A 214 -14.53 14.10 5.91
C GLY A 214 -13.80 13.54 7.13
N ARG A 215 -13.24 14.41 7.97
CA ARG A 215 -12.47 13.98 9.16
C ARG A 215 -13.25 13.08 10.12
N ASN A 216 -14.58 13.06 10.00
CA ASN A 216 -15.50 12.31 10.86
C ASN A 216 -16.23 11.16 10.13
N GLU A 217 -15.92 10.89 8.86
CA GLU A 217 -16.57 9.82 8.13
C GLU A 217 -15.98 8.48 8.54
N VAL A 218 -16.83 7.65 9.12
CA VAL A 218 -16.53 6.22 9.31
C VAL A 218 -17.03 5.51 8.06
N PRO A 219 -16.18 4.76 7.35
CA PRO A 219 -16.59 4.03 6.16
C PRO A 219 -17.72 3.06 6.48
N ILE A 220 -18.70 2.96 5.57
CA ILE A 220 -19.81 2.01 5.70
C ILE A 220 -19.23 0.59 5.84
N GLY A 221 -19.68 -0.15 6.86
CA GLY A 221 -19.21 -1.51 7.14
C GLY A 221 -17.86 -1.61 7.86
N CYS A 222 -17.28 -0.50 8.29
CA CYS A 222 -16.07 -0.53 9.12
C CYS A 222 -16.45 -0.85 10.57
N THR A 223 -16.09 -2.04 11.03
CA THR A 223 -16.30 -2.46 12.43
C THR A 223 -15.18 -1.96 13.37
N VAL A 224 -14.10 -1.37 12.81
CA VAL A 224 -12.98 -0.84 13.57
C VAL A 224 -13.05 0.68 13.54
N ASP A 225 -13.18 1.32 14.70
CA ASP A 225 -13.07 2.77 14.81
C ASP A 225 -11.65 3.20 14.40
N VAL A 226 -11.55 3.79 13.20
CA VAL A 226 -10.28 4.27 12.63
C VAL A 226 -9.59 5.29 13.56
N ARG A 227 -10.38 5.93 14.45
CA ARG A 227 -9.86 6.86 15.47
C ARG A 227 -9.16 6.17 16.64
N GLU A 228 -9.40 4.87 16.86
CA GLU A 228 -8.73 4.10 17.93
C GLU A 228 -7.39 3.52 17.47
N VAL A 229 -7.17 3.37 16.16
CA VAL A 229 -5.96 2.75 15.62
C VAL A 229 -4.69 3.59 15.89
N PRO A 230 -4.67 4.92 15.66
CA PRO A 230 -3.55 5.76 16.08
C PRO A 230 -3.26 5.67 17.58
N ARG A 231 -4.29 5.67 18.43
CA ARG A 231 -4.15 5.59 19.89
C ARG A 231 -3.53 4.29 20.38
N ARG A 232 -3.71 3.17 19.67
CA ARG A 232 -3.06 1.91 20.03
C ARG A 232 -1.56 1.91 19.79
N PHE A 233 -1.10 2.63 18.78
CA PHE A 233 0.33 2.85 18.55
C PHE A 233 0.91 3.98 19.42
N GLU A 234 0.12 5.00 19.72
CA GLU A 234 0.52 6.13 20.58
C GLU A 234 0.59 5.76 22.07
N THR A 235 -0.15 4.76 22.53
CA THR A 235 -0.19 4.36 23.95
C THR A 235 0.95 3.46 24.40
N GLY A 236 2.04 3.36 23.64
CA GLY A 236 3.26 2.63 24.05
C GLY A 236 3.07 1.10 24.17
N LYS A 237 1.94 0.56 23.75
CA LYS A 237 1.79 -0.90 23.63
C LYS A 237 2.50 -1.35 22.38
N SER A 238 3.68 -1.94 22.56
CA SER A 238 4.46 -2.55 21.51
C SER A 238 3.58 -3.41 20.60
N PRO A 239 3.74 -3.31 19.26
CA PRO A 239 3.11 -4.24 18.33
C PRO A 239 3.37 -5.72 18.68
N SER A 240 4.52 -6.03 19.28
CA SER A 240 4.84 -7.35 19.82
C SER A 240 3.85 -7.84 20.90
N THR A 241 3.28 -6.92 21.68
CA THR A 241 2.24 -7.26 22.69
C THR A 241 0.93 -7.64 22.01
N ILE A 242 0.63 -7.04 20.86
CA ILE A 242 -0.58 -7.35 20.08
C ILE A 242 -0.40 -8.68 19.34
N LEU A 243 0.76 -8.93 18.76
CA LEU A 243 1.10 -10.18 18.09
C LEU A 243 1.17 -11.37 19.06
N ASN A 244 1.80 -11.19 20.20
CA ASN A 244 1.90 -12.26 21.23
C ASN A 244 0.54 -12.64 21.85
N ARG A 245 -0.42 -11.71 21.94
CA ARG A 245 -1.79 -12.03 22.33
C ARG A 245 -2.51 -12.89 21.28
N LYS A 246 -2.28 -12.66 19.97
CA LYS A 246 -2.90 -13.45 18.90
C LYS A 246 -2.27 -14.83 18.75
N ARG A 247 -0.95 -14.98 18.92
CA ARG A 247 -0.27 -16.29 18.92
C ARG A 247 -0.78 -17.24 20.01
N ARG A 248 -1.35 -16.72 21.11
CA ARG A 248 -1.93 -17.51 22.19
C ARG A 248 -3.41 -17.87 21.98
N GLN A 249 -4.07 -17.36 20.94
CA GLN A 249 -5.50 -17.59 20.67
C GLN A 249 -5.77 -18.55 19.50
N PHE A 250 -4.74 -19.06 18.84
CA PHE A 250 -4.86 -20.11 17.82
C PHE A 250 -4.06 -21.34 18.28
N PRO A 251 -4.75 -22.48 18.53
CA PRO A 251 -4.09 -23.75 18.77
C PRO A 251 -3.37 -24.28 17.53
#